data_802053cde2323dee6b817139f984ea27
#
_entry.id   802053cde2323dee6b817139f984ea27
#
_cell.length_a   1.000
_cell.length_b   1.000
_cell.length_c   1.000
_cell.angle_alpha   90.00
_cell.angle_beta   90.00
_cell.angle_gamma   90.00
#
_symmetry.space_group_name_H-M   'P 1'
#
loop_
_entity.id
_entity.type
_entity.pdbx_description
1 polymer ?
#
loop_
_entity_poly.entity_id
_entity_poly.type
_entity_poly.pdbx_seq_one_letter_code
_entity_poly.pdbx_strand_id
1 'polypeptide(L)'
;MFFEMRTFSCLPLDFPKLLKLKLEVGDVLRGSSYGKNYGAWTSEFGRLNQIWELWAYDSLADYEYFNSKLLINKEWINEYCNLATNLITDQNIRLMKSQLDFTTPITKGNIFEYRYYSLRNGMRKKWIDLLKDVLPVRKTYSELVGLWSTITPQPNEVSHLWRYTDLNSRQKIRAELACDENWVNFQRKGRPLLRELNSVILRPTGL
;
A
#
# COMPACT_ATOMS: atom_id res chain seq x y z
N MET A 1 8.72 6.59 11.65
CA MET A 1 8.81 5.61 10.55
C MET A 1 8.09 6.17 9.34
N PHE A 2 8.68 6.10 8.17
CA PHE A 2 8.15 6.51 6.88
C PHE A 2 7.96 5.29 6.00
N PHE A 3 6.99 5.37 5.11
CA PHE A 3 6.63 4.29 4.21
C PHE A 3 6.61 4.78 2.77
N GLU A 4 7.01 3.91 1.88
CA GLU A 4 6.91 4.10 0.44
C GLU A 4 5.99 3.02 -0.12
N MET A 5 4.84 3.42 -0.67
CA MET A 5 4.04 2.54 -1.51
C MET A 5 4.42 2.79 -2.95
N ARG A 6 5.09 1.83 -3.55
CA ARG A 6 5.54 1.87 -4.93
C ARG A 6 4.65 0.98 -5.80
N THR A 7 4.25 1.48 -6.95
CA THR A 7 3.42 0.73 -7.90
C THR A 7 4.08 0.77 -9.27
N PHE A 8 4.23 -0.40 -9.87
CA PHE A 8 4.68 -0.56 -11.25
C PHE A 8 3.54 -1.09 -12.09
N SER A 9 3.28 -0.47 -13.24
CA SER A 9 2.33 -0.95 -14.24
C SER A 9 3.09 -1.44 -15.47
N CYS A 10 2.56 -2.45 -16.14
CA CYS A 10 3.12 -2.97 -17.37
C CYS A 10 2.04 -3.46 -18.33
N LEU A 11 2.44 -3.81 -19.55
CA LEU A 11 1.53 -4.44 -20.52
C LEU A 11 1.20 -5.87 -20.08
N PRO A 12 0.01 -6.42 -20.45
CA PRO A 12 -0.39 -7.78 -20.06
C PRO A 12 0.63 -8.86 -20.43
N LEU A 13 1.27 -8.75 -21.60
CA LEU A 13 2.27 -9.73 -22.07
C LEU A 13 3.60 -9.64 -21.30
N ASP A 14 3.89 -8.52 -20.68
CA ASP A 14 5.14 -8.30 -19.95
C ASP A 14 4.99 -8.52 -18.44
N PHE A 15 3.75 -8.59 -17.94
CA PHE A 15 3.50 -8.76 -16.52
C PHE A 15 4.16 -10.03 -15.93
N PRO A 16 4.05 -11.23 -16.51
CA PRO A 16 4.72 -12.41 -15.98
C PRO A 16 6.25 -12.28 -15.96
N LYS A 17 6.82 -11.62 -16.98
CA LYS A 17 8.27 -11.39 -17.08
C LYS A 17 8.74 -10.41 -16.00
N LEU A 18 8.01 -9.30 -15.82
CA LEU A 18 8.34 -8.30 -14.81
C LEU A 18 8.21 -8.88 -13.39
N LEU A 19 7.15 -9.66 -13.13
CA LEU A 19 6.95 -10.30 -11.83
C LEU A 19 8.07 -11.31 -11.53
N LYS A 20 8.44 -12.14 -12.50
CA LYS A 20 9.54 -13.09 -12.36
C LYS A 20 10.88 -12.37 -12.10
N LEU A 21 11.20 -11.37 -12.92
CA LEU A 21 12.42 -10.56 -12.76
C LEU A 21 12.49 -9.91 -11.39
N LYS A 22 11.35 -9.36 -10.91
CA LYS A 22 11.27 -8.78 -9.58
C LYS A 22 11.56 -9.79 -8.48
N LEU A 23 10.91 -10.95 -8.50
CA LEU A 23 11.02 -11.96 -7.43
C LEU A 23 12.39 -12.64 -7.42
N GLU A 24 12.93 -12.98 -8.59
CA GLU A 24 14.16 -13.76 -8.70
C GLU A 24 15.44 -12.87 -8.62
N VAL A 25 15.34 -11.61 -9.01
CA VAL A 25 16.50 -10.72 -9.10
C VAL A 25 16.29 -9.46 -8.24
N GLY A 26 15.24 -8.70 -8.47
CA GLY A 26 15.04 -7.41 -7.81
C GLY A 26 14.94 -7.52 -6.30
N ASP A 27 14.15 -8.44 -5.77
CA ASP A 27 13.98 -8.64 -4.33
C ASP A 27 15.26 -9.18 -3.67
N VAL A 28 16.01 -10.03 -4.38
CA VAL A 28 17.28 -10.57 -3.90
C VAL A 28 18.35 -9.49 -3.80
N LEU A 29 18.51 -8.68 -4.85
CA LEU A 29 19.53 -7.61 -4.89
C LEU A 29 19.21 -6.45 -3.95
N ARG A 30 17.93 -6.08 -3.81
CA ARG A 30 17.51 -5.04 -2.88
C ARG A 30 17.59 -5.53 -1.44
N GLY A 31 17.10 -6.73 -1.16
CA GLY A 31 17.16 -7.37 0.15
C GLY A 31 16.68 -6.45 1.27
N SER A 32 17.31 -6.59 2.46
CA SER A 32 17.08 -5.71 3.63
C SER A 32 18.04 -4.53 3.70
N SER A 33 19.02 -4.44 2.79
CA SER A 33 20.07 -3.43 2.81
C SER A 33 19.63 -2.05 2.35
N TYR A 34 18.47 -1.96 1.72
CA TYR A 34 17.96 -0.72 1.12
C TYR A 34 16.54 -0.38 1.59
N GLY A 35 16.28 -0.58 2.86
CA GLY A 35 14.98 -0.40 3.49
C GLY A 35 14.35 -1.73 3.86
N LYS A 36 13.28 -1.69 4.65
CA LYS A 36 12.57 -2.88 5.11
C LYS A 36 11.34 -3.12 4.22
N ASN A 37 11.31 -4.24 3.52
CA ASN A 37 10.15 -4.65 2.76
C ASN A 37 9.06 -5.15 3.72
N TYR A 38 7.88 -4.51 3.68
CA TYR A 38 6.70 -4.91 4.44
C TYR A 38 5.68 -5.65 3.58
N GLY A 39 5.92 -5.76 2.27
CA GLY A 39 5.11 -6.56 1.40
C GLY A 39 5.20 -6.21 -0.07
N ALA A 40 4.86 -7.23 -0.86
CA ALA A 40 4.70 -7.12 -2.28
C ALA A 40 3.44 -7.86 -2.73
N TRP A 41 2.72 -7.26 -3.65
CA TRP A 41 1.43 -7.76 -4.14
C TRP A 41 1.27 -7.53 -5.63
N THR A 42 0.36 -8.29 -6.21
CA THR A 42 -0.21 -8.01 -7.53
C THR A 42 -1.65 -7.50 -7.39
N SER A 43 -2.09 -6.65 -8.30
CA SER A 43 -3.48 -6.19 -8.33
C SER A 43 -4.41 -7.27 -8.87
N GLU A 44 -5.47 -7.56 -8.12
CA GLU A 44 -6.54 -8.51 -8.52
C GLU A 44 -7.76 -7.78 -9.06
N PHE A 45 -8.15 -6.66 -8.41
CA PHE A 45 -9.21 -5.77 -8.85
C PHE A 45 -8.74 -4.32 -8.80
N GLY A 46 -9.24 -3.52 -9.72
CA GLY A 46 -8.78 -2.17 -10.02
C GLY A 46 -8.00 -2.17 -11.33
N ARG A 47 -6.95 -1.35 -11.44
CA ARG A 47 -6.04 -1.41 -12.59
C ARG A 47 -5.22 -2.70 -12.51
N LEU A 48 -5.34 -3.57 -13.51
CA LEU A 48 -4.63 -4.85 -13.58
C LEU A 48 -3.17 -4.68 -14.01
N ASN A 49 -2.42 -5.78 -13.98
CA ASN A 49 -1.01 -5.84 -14.38
C ASN A 49 -0.13 -4.84 -13.62
N GLN A 50 -0.37 -4.75 -12.31
CA GLN A 50 0.41 -3.93 -11.42
C GLN A 50 1.09 -4.77 -10.34
N ILE A 51 2.33 -4.39 -10.03
CA ILE A 51 3.06 -4.83 -8.83
C ILE A 51 3.06 -3.69 -7.84
N TRP A 52 2.69 -3.98 -6.61
CA TRP A 52 2.65 -3.05 -5.49
C TRP A 52 3.66 -3.47 -4.44
N GLU A 53 4.43 -2.53 -3.90
CA GLU A 53 5.44 -2.78 -2.87
C GLU A 53 5.30 -1.77 -1.75
N LEU A 54 5.39 -2.25 -0.51
CA LEU A 54 5.42 -1.41 0.68
C LEU A 54 6.79 -1.53 1.35
N TRP A 55 7.54 -0.45 1.31
CA TRP A 55 8.84 -0.32 1.95
C TRP A 55 8.75 0.63 3.14
N ALA A 56 9.57 0.40 4.17
CA ALA A 56 9.65 1.26 5.34
C ALA A 56 11.09 1.69 5.64
N TYR A 57 11.17 2.89 6.22
CA TYR A 57 12.40 3.58 6.60
C TYR A 57 12.20 4.25 7.96
N ASP A 58 13.22 4.30 8.78
CA ASP A 58 13.12 4.91 10.11
C ASP A 58 12.99 6.43 10.01
N SER A 59 13.68 7.05 9.03
CA SER A 59 13.63 8.48 8.75
C SER A 59 13.56 8.80 7.26
N LEU A 60 13.30 10.05 6.91
CA LEU A 60 13.43 10.55 5.54
C LEU A 60 14.89 10.55 5.07
N ALA A 61 15.82 10.78 5.98
CA ALA A 61 17.25 10.71 5.67
C ALA A 61 17.67 9.28 5.29
N ASP A 62 17.13 8.26 5.97
CA ASP A 62 17.37 6.85 5.58
C ASP A 62 16.74 6.53 4.21
N TYR A 63 15.53 7.02 3.96
CA TYR A 63 14.92 6.89 2.63
C TYR A 63 15.83 7.46 1.54
N GLU A 64 16.32 8.68 1.70
CA GLU A 64 17.22 9.34 0.75
C GLU A 64 18.55 8.59 0.61
N TYR A 65 19.16 8.22 1.74
CA TYR A 65 20.42 7.47 1.78
C TYR A 65 20.32 6.13 1.05
N PHE A 66 19.32 5.31 1.38
CA PHE A 66 19.18 3.99 0.76
C PHE A 66 18.83 4.07 -0.73
N ASN A 67 17.98 5.03 -1.14
CA ASN A 67 17.70 5.23 -2.56
C ASN A 67 18.93 5.69 -3.33
N SER A 68 19.72 6.63 -2.79
CA SER A 68 20.95 7.08 -3.45
C SER A 68 21.97 5.95 -3.60
N LYS A 69 22.10 5.09 -2.58
CA LYS A 69 22.96 3.91 -2.65
C LYS A 69 22.48 2.88 -3.68
N LEU A 70 21.19 2.64 -3.74
CA LEU A 70 20.61 1.71 -4.71
C LEU A 70 20.83 2.19 -6.15
N LEU A 71 20.69 3.51 -6.39
CA LEU A 71 20.87 4.13 -7.71
C LEU A 71 22.31 4.05 -8.27
N ILE A 72 23.31 3.80 -7.42
CA ILE A 72 24.70 3.62 -7.85
C ILE A 72 25.18 2.15 -7.75
N ASN A 73 24.34 1.24 -7.30
CA ASN A 73 24.65 -0.18 -7.24
C ASN A 73 24.66 -0.78 -8.65
N LYS A 74 25.84 -1.20 -9.11
CA LYS A 74 26.02 -1.70 -10.49
C LYS A 74 25.24 -2.97 -10.79
N GLU A 75 25.15 -3.90 -9.84
CA GLU A 75 24.38 -5.14 -9.98
C GLU A 75 22.88 -4.81 -10.11
N TRP A 76 22.36 -3.97 -9.21
CA TRP A 76 20.98 -3.48 -9.28
C TRP A 76 20.65 -2.84 -10.61
N ILE A 77 21.54 -1.97 -11.10
CA ILE A 77 21.34 -1.28 -12.39
C ILE A 77 21.35 -2.26 -13.57
N ASN A 78 22.38 -3.12 -13.65
CA ASN A 78 22.60 -3.97 -14.82
C ASN A 78 21.67 -5.18 -14.87
N GLU A 79 21.42 -5.83 -13.74
CA GLU A 79 20.69 -7.09 -13.67
C GLU A 79 19.19 -6.90 -13.44
N TYR A 80 18.78 -5.76 -12.85
CA TYR A 80 17.38 -5.49 -12.61
C TYR A 80 16.86 -4.23 -13.35
N CYS A 81 17.40 -3.04 -13.06
CA CYS A 81 16.81 -1.79 -13.56
C CYS A 81 16.74 -1.72 -15.09
N ASN A 82 17.85 -2.04 -15.79
CA ASN A 82 17.92 -1.96 -17.24
C ASN A 82 16.92 -2.92 -17.91
N LEU A 83 16.66 -4.08 -17.30
CA LEU A 83 15.69 -5.05 -17.80
C LEU A 83 14.25 -4.63 -17.45
N ALA A 84 14.02 -4.22 -16.19
CA ALA A 84 12.71 -3.81 -15.71
C ALA A 84 12.16 -2.57 -16.43
N THR A 85 13.02 -1.59 -16.74
CA THR A 85 12.63 -0.34 -17.43
C THR A 85 11.95 -0.60 -18.77
N ASN A 86 12.36 -1.63 -19.51
CA ASN A 86 11.76 -1.99 -20.79
C ASN A 86 10.38 -2.68 -20.65
N LEU A 87 10.04 -3.15 -19.45
CA LEU A 87 8.78 -3.83 -19.16
C LEU A 87 7.76 -2.91 -18.47
N ILE A 88 8.23 -1.86 -17.80
CA ILE A 88 7.40 -0.94 -17.01
C ILE A 88 6.86 0.16 -17.91
N THR A 89 5.54 0.35 -17.92
CA THR A 89 4.86 1.44 -18.64
C THR A 89 4.60 2.67 -17.77
N ASP A 90 4.48 2.47 -16.46
CA ASP A 90 4.17 3.55 -15.51
C ASP A 90 4.64 3.17 -14.10
N GLN A 91 5.14 4.16 -13.36
CA GLN A 91 5.57 4.00 -11.98
C GLN A 91 4.99 5.11 -11.11
N ASN A 92 4.39 4.72 -10.00
CA ASN A 92 3.89 5.66 -9.00
C ASN A 92 4.53 5.39 -7.64
N ILE A 93 4.86 6.47 -6.94
CA ILE A 93 5.42 6.43 -5.59
C ILE A 93 4.56 7.31 -4.68
N ARG A 94 4.10 6.72 -3.57
CA ARG A 94 3.51 7.45 -2.44
C ARG A 94 4.47 7.38 -1.26
N LEU A 95 5.04 8.50 -0.88
CA LEU A 95 5.77 8.62 0.36
C LEU A 95 4.81 9.01 1.47
N MET A 96 4.80 8.25 2.56
CA MET A 96 3.74 8.30 3.56
C MET A 96 4.33 8.31 4.98
N LYS A 97 3.61 8.93 5.91
CA LYS A 97 3.91 8.88 7.34
C LYS A 97 2.87 8.00 8.05
N SER A 98 3.34 7.05 8.87
CA SER A 98 2.44 6.21 9.66
C SER A 98 1.63 7.04 10.66
N GLN A 99 0.37 6.69 10.84
CA GLN A 99 -0.55 7.28 11.80
C GLN A 99 -0.85 6.35 12.98
N LEU A 100 -0.36 5.11 12.92
CA LEU A 100 -0.48 4.07 13.93
C LEU A 100 0.83 3.29 14.00
N ASP A 101 1.04 2.59 15.10
CA ASP A 101 2.10 1.60 15.17
C ASP A 101 1.83 0.48 14.16
N PHE A 102 2.84 0.16 13.39
CA PHE A 102 2.77 -0.85 12.34
C PHE A 102 3.41 -2.14 12.84
N THR A 103 2.69 -3.24 12.82
CA THR A 103 3.14 -4.45 13.53
C THR A 103 3.26 -5.71 12.69
N THR A 104 2.79 -5.75 11.44
CA THR A 104 2.61 -7.06 10.82
C THR A 104 3.28 -7.23 9.48
N PRO A 105 4.14 -8.24 9.33
CA PRO A 105 4.55 -8.78 8.04
C PRO A 105 3.37 -9.49 7.36
N ILE A 106 3.40 -9.54 6.05
CA ILE A 106 2.38 -10.14 5.22
C ILE A 106 2.41 -11.66 5.35
N THR A 107 1.23 -12.25 5.52
CA THR A 107 1.05 -13.71 5.53
C THR A 107 0.51 -14.21 4.20
N LYS A 108 1.01 -15.36 3.73
CA LYS A 108 0.52 -16.05 2.53
C LYS A 108 -0.97 -16.40 2.64
N GLY A 109 -1.67 -16.41 1.52
CA GLY A 109 -3.04 -16.92 1.43
C GLY A 109 -4.16 -15.93 1.73
N ASN A 110 -3.85 -14.72 2.14
CA ASN A 110 -4.84 -13.67 2.39
C ASN A 110 -4.98 -12.74 1.16
N ILE A 111 -6.06 -11.99 1.14
CA ILE A 111 -6.21 -10.84 0.26
C ILE A 111 -6.08 -9.54 1.05
N PHE A 112 -5.64 -8.50 0.38
CA PHE A 112 -5.49 -7.18 0.97
C PHE A 112 -6.33 -6.18 0.20
N GLU A 113 -6.91 -5.19 0.89
CA GLU A 113 -7.58 -4.06 0.29
C GLU A 113 -6.80 -2.80 0.64
N TYR A 114 -6.08 -2.26 -0.34
CA TYR A 114 -5.46 -0.95 -0.21
C TYR A 114 -6.45 0.12 -0.64
N ARG A 115 -6.72 1.04 0.26
CA ARG A 115 -7.65 2.15 0.04
C ARG A 115 -6.91 3.46 0.21
N TYR A 116 -7.09 4.37 -0.73
CA TYR A 116 -6.50 5.70 -0.66
C TYR A 116 -7.54 6.74 -1.06
N TYR A 117 -7.68 7.76 -0.23
CA TYR A 117 -8.75 8.73 -0.32
C TYR A 117 -8.20 10.14 -0.37
N SER A 118 -8.59 10.91 -1.38
CA SER A 118 -8.37 12.34 -1.41
C SER A 118 -9.40 13.06 -0.53
N LEU A 119 -8.93 13.96 0.29
CA LEU A 119 -9.74 14.74 1.22
C LEU A 119 -9.85 16.19 0.77
N ARG A 120 -10.87 16.88 1.24
CA ARG A 120 -10.96 18.33 1.13
C ARG A 120 -9.79 18.97 1.89
N ASN A 121 -9.31 20.10 1.41
CA ASN A 121 -8.16 20.79 2.00
C ASN A 121 -8.37 21.04 3.51
N GLY A 122 -7.35 20.72 4.30
CA GLY A 122 -7.36 20.86 5.75
C GLY A 122 -8.13 19.79 6.52
N MET A 123 -8.83 18.85 5.84
CA MET A 123 -9.68 17.86 6.51
C MET A 123 -8.96 16.55 6.87
N ARG A 124 -7.69 16.40 6.50
CA ARG A 124 -6.94 15.15 6.71
C ARG A 124 -6.87 14.74 8.18
N LYS A 125 -6.45 15.66 9.05
CA LYS A 125 -6.35 15.36 10.49
C LYS A 125 -7.70 14.95 11.07
N LYS A 126 -8.75 15.71 10.78
CA LYS A 126 -10.12 15.43 11.27
C LYS A 126 -10.60 14.06 10.83
N TRP A 127 -10.36 13.68 9.59
CA TRP A 127 -10.77 12.36 9.09
C TRP A 127 -9.99 11.21 9.75
N ILE A 128 -8.67 11.38 9.96
CA ILE A 128 -7.83 10.39 10.65
C ILE A 128 -8.29 10.22 12.10
N ASP A 129 -8.57 11.33 12.81
CA ASP A 129 -9.05 11.28 14.19
C ASP A 129 -10.39 10.53 14.28
N LEU A 130 -11.36 10.85 13.40
CA LEU A 130 -12.65 10.13 13.31
C LEU A 130 -12.47 8.63 13.04
N LEU A 131 -11.52 8.25 12.17
CA LEU A 131 -11.23 6.84 11.93
C LEU A 131 -10.61 6.19 13.16
N LYS A 132 -9.66 6.85 13.82
CA LYS A 132 -9.02 6.33 15.04
C LYS A 132 -10.03 6.07 16.16
N ASP A 133 -11.02 6.95 16.32
CA ASP A 133 -12.08 6.79 17.33
C ASP A 133 -12.92 5.53 17.10
N VAL A 134 -13.16 5.15 15.85
CA VAL A 134 -13.96 3.96 15.49
C VAL A 134 -13.11 2.70 15.27
N LEU A 135 -11.78 2.81 15.25
CA LEU A 135 -10.89 1.66 15.03
C LEU A 135 -11.07 0.51 16.02
N PRO A 136 -11.30 0.72 17.34
CA PRO A 136 -11.55 -0.40 18.27
C PRO A 136 -12.69 -1.30 17.79
N VAL A 137 -13.81 -0.70 17.36
CA VAL A 137 -14.93 -1.43 16.77
C VAL A 137 -14.56 -2.02 15.40
N ARG A 138 -13.99 -1.20 14.51
CA ARG A 138 -13.69 -1.64 13.14
C ARG A 138 -12.71 -2.83 13.09
N LYS A 139 -11.75 -2.90 14.01
CA LYS A 139 -10.76 -3.99 14.11
C LYS A 139 -11.34 -5.33 14.54
N THR A 140 -12.53 -5.37 15.16
CA THR A 140 -13.19 -6.65 15.49
C THR A 140 -13.68 -7.38 14.24
N TYR A 141 -13.85 -6.66 13.13
CA TYR A 141 -14.34 -7.20 11.86
C TYR A 141 -13.22 -7.63 10.91
N SER A 142 -12.14 -6.86 10.82
CA SER A 142 -10.98 -7.22 10.01
C SER A 142 -9.72 -6.50 10.48
N GLU A 143 -8.57 -7.07 10.15
CA GLU A 143 -7.29 -6.51 10.54
C GLU A 143 -6.92 -5.28 9.72
N LEU A 144 -6.57 -4.21 10.42
CA LEU A 144 -5.91 -3.05 9.84
C LEU A 144 -4.40 -3.26 9.87
N VAL A 145 -3.80 -3.43 8.70
CA VAL A 145 -2.35 -3.59 8.53
C VAL A 145 -1.62 -2.25 8.71
N GLY A 146 -2.18 -1.16 8.21
CA GLY A 146 -1.61 0.16 8.37
C GLY A 146 -2.55 1.29 7.98
N LEU A 147 -2.27 2.46 8.57
CA LEU A 147 -2.93 3.73 8.28
C LEU A 147 -1.86 4.81 8.09
N TRP A 148 -1.90 5.51 6.99
CA TRP A 148 -0.90 6.51 6.62
C TRP A 148 -1.54 7.82 6.16
N SER A 149 -0.79 8.90 6.34
CA SER A 149 -1.00 10.18 5.65
C SER A 149 0.06 10.33 4.57
N THR A 150 -0.35 10.67 3.35
CA THR A 150 0.56 10.87 2.24
C THR A 150 1.29 12.21 2.39
N ILE A 151 2.61 12.19 2.14
CA ILE A 151 3.47 13.38 2.09
C ILE A 151 3.49 13.87 0.65
N THR A 152 3.76 12.96 -0.28
CA THR A 152 3.80 13.21 -1.73
C THR A 152 3.27 11.96 -2.46
N PRO A 153 2.63 12.08 -3.64
CA PRO A 153 2.38 13.29 -4.43
C PRO A 153 1.15 14.09 -3.99
N GLN A 154 0.27 13.53 -3.15
CA GLN A 154 -0.98 14.17 -2.74
C GLN A 154 -1.03 14.41 -1.22
N PRO A 155 -0.71 15.62 -0.71
CA PRO A 155 -0.62 15.88 0.74
C PRO A 155 -1.98 15.82 1.47
N ASN A 156 -3.10 15.86 0.76
CA ASN A 156 -4.44 15.70 1.34
C ASN A 156 -4.99 14.26 1.19
N GLU A 157 -4.10 13.30 0.94
CA GLU A 157 -4.48 11.90 0.84
C GLU A 157 -4.21 11.16 2.15
N VAL A 158 -5.11 10.23 2.46
CA VAL A 158 -4.92 9.19 3.48
C VAL A 158 -5.02 7.83 2.82
N SER A 159 -4.26 6.88 3.33
CA SER A 159 -4.35 5.51 2.86
C SER A 159 -4.35 4.52 4.01
N HIS A 160 -4.99 3.39 3.80
CA HIS A 160 -5.05 2.31 4.77
C HIS A 160 -5.11 0.95 4.06
N LEU A 161 -4.50 -0.05 4.68
CA LEU A 161 -4.42 -1.41 4.17
C LEU A 161 -5.14 -2.35 5.13
N TRP A 162 -6.10 -3.09 4.62
CA TRP A 162 -6.90 -4.08 5.35
C TRP A 162 -6.58 -5.48 4.86
N ARG A 163 -6.58 -6.45 5.78
CA ARG A 163 -6.40 -7.88 5.46
C ARG A 163 -7.71 -8.63 5.65
N TYR A 164 -7.98 -9.55 4.71
CA TYR A 164 -9.10 -10.47 4.74
C TYR A 164 -8.61 -11.87 4.37
N THR A 165 -9.30 -12.90 4.82
CA THR A 165 -8.99 -14.29 4.43
C THR A 165 -9.23 -14.52 2.94
N ASP A 166 -10.33 -14.00 2.42
CA ASP A 166 -10.76 -14.12 1.03
C ASP A 166 -11.81 -13.05 0.65
N LEU A 167 -12.28 -13.06 -0.59
CA LEU A 167 -13.27 -12.11 -1.09
C LEU A 167 -14.66 -12.30 -0.46
N ASN A 168 -15.04 -13.54 -0.11
CA ASN A 168 -16.33 -13.81 0.51
C ASN A 168 -16.36 -13.27 1.95
N SER A 169 -15.29 -13.50 2.71
CA SER A 169 -15.13 -12.93 4.05
C SER A 169 -15.15 -11.40 4.03
N ARG A 170 -14.47 -10.78 3.05
CA ARG A 170 -14.52 -9.33 2.85
C ARG A 170 -15.94 -8.85 2.58
N GLN A 171 -16.69 -9.53 1.71
CA GLN A 171 -18.08 -9.15 1.39
C GLN A 171 -18.99 -9.26 2.61
N LYS A 172 -18.90 -10.37 3.35
CA LYS A 172 -19.66 -10.60 4.59
C LYS A 172 -19.37 -9.50 5.61
N ILE A 173 -18.09 -9.26 5.92
CA ILE A 173 -17.65 -8.21 6.85
C ILE A 173 -18.18 -6.82 6.45
N ARG A 174 -18.16 -6.48 5.17
CA ARG A 174 -18.68 -5.20 4.70
C ARG A 174 -20.20 -5.06 4.87
N ALA A 175 -20.94 -6.16 4.71
CA ALA A 175 -22.38 -6.19 4.96
C ALA A 175 -22.69 -6.01 6.47
N GLU A 176 -21.97 -6.70 7.34
CA GLU A 176 -22.10 -6.57 8.80
C GLU A 176 -21.75 -5.13 9.26
N LEU A 177 -20.66 -4.56 8.76
CA LEU A 177 -20.28 -3.18 9.07
C LEU A 177 -21.32 -2.14 8.61
N ALA A 178 -22.05 -2.41 7.56
CA ALA A 178 -23.10 -1.50 7.09
C ALA A 178 -24.28 -1.39 8.09
N CYS A 179 -24.40 -2.36 9.00
CA CYS A 179 -25.38 -2.39 10.07
C CYS A 179 -24.82 -1.94 11.44
N ASP A 180 -23.51 -1.75 11.58
CA ASP A 180 -22.89 -1.30 12.82
C ASP A 180 -23.10 0.21 13.01
N GLU A 181 -23.77 0.60 14.09
CA GLU A 181 -24.13 2.01 14.36
C GLU A 181 -22.90 2.92 14.50
N ASN A 182 -21.81 2.43 15.12
CA ASN A 182 -20.58 3.22 15.29
C ASN A 182 -19.94 3.47 13.94
N TRP A 183 -19.89 2.43 13.09
CA TRP A 183 -19.35 2.55 11.74
C TRP A 183 -20.20 3.46 10.85
N VAL A 184 -21.53 3.33 10.90
CA VAL A 184 -22.46 4.20 10.18
C VAL A 184 -22.31 5.66 10.62
N ASN A 185 -22.18 5.90 11.94
CA ASN A 185 -21.95 7.24 12.48
C ASN A 185 -20.60 7.83 12.01
N PHE A 186 -19.52 7.02 12.01
CA PHE A 186 -18.25 7.41 11.41
C PHE A 186 -18.41 7.79 9.94
N GLN A 187 -19.08 6.96 9.14
CA GLN A 187 -19.30 7.25 7.72
C GLN A 187 -20.08 8.55 7.51
N ARG A 188 -21.13 8.79 8.30
CA ARG A 188 -21.92 10.03 8.23
C ARG A 188 -21.07 11.28 8.46
N LYS A 189 -20.14 11.23 9.43
CA LYS A 189 -19.23 12.34 9.75
C LYS A 189 -18.04 12.44 8.78
N GLY A 190 -17.52 11.32 8.32
CA GLY A 190 -16.31 11.25 7.51
C GLY A 190 -16.53 11.47 6.02
N ARG A 191 -17.64 10.98 5.45
CA ARG A 191 -17.95 11.11 4.00
C ARG A 191 -17.94 12.55 3.49
N PRO A 192 -18.51 13.55 4.20
CA PRO A 192 -18.47 14.94 3.73
C PRO A 192 -17.06 15.53 3.63
N LEU A 193 -16.06 14.91 4.25
CA LEU A 193 -14.66 15.37 4.22
C LEU A 193 -13.90 14.84 2.99
N LEU A 194 -14.47 13.85 2.28
CA LEU A 194 -13.85 13.16 1.16
C LEU A 194 -14.14 13.89 -0.17
N ARG A 195 -13.20 13.75 -1.10
CA ARG A 195 -13.35 14.18 -2.51
C ARG A 195 -13.40 12.95 -3.44
N GLU A 196 -12.50 12.00 -3.20
CA GLU A 196 -12.33 10.84 -4.04
C GLU A 196 -11.97 9.61 -3.18
N LEU A 197 -12.51 8.46 -3.53
CA LEU A 197 -12.25 7.19 -2.88
C LEU A 197 -11.77 6.18 -3.90
N ASN A 198 -10.58 5.64 -3.66
CA ASN A 198 -10.00 4.58 -4.47
C ASN A 198 -9.79 3.32 -3.62
N SER A 199 -9.93 2.17 -4.25
CA SER A 199 -9.74 0.86 -3.62
C SER A 199 -9.17 -0.12 -4.63
N VAL A 200 -8.15 -0.86 -4.20
CA VAL A 200 -7.51 -1.92 -5.00
C VAL A 200 -7.47 -3.18 -4.16
N ILE A 201 -7.86 -4.31 -4.75
CA ILE A 201 -7.66 -5.63 -4.13
C ILE A 201 -6.33 -6.18 -4.59
N LEU A 202 -5.54 -6.61 -3.62
CA LEU A 202 -4.17 -7.02 -3.78
C LEU A 202 -4.00 -8.48 -3.33
N ARG A 203 -3.22 -9.26 -4.10
CA ARG A 203 -2.76 -10.61 -3.73
C ARG A 203 -1.27 -10.59 -3.44
N PRO A 204 -0.81 -11.21 -2.34
CA PRO A 204 0.62 -11.36 -2.08
C PRO A 204 1.33 -12.07 -3.22
N THR A 205 2.55 -11.64 -3.55
CA THR A 205 3.37 -12.25 -4.61
C THR A 205 4.01 -13.58 -4.23
N GLY A 206 3.81 -14.05 -2.98
CA GLY A 206 4.33 -15.35 -2.53
C GLY A 206 5.64 -15.28 -1.74
N LEU A 207 5.99 -14.11 -1.20
CA LEU A 207 7.08 -13.99 -0.21
C LEU A 207 6.71 -14.62 1.13
#